data_6cfd2924de33508036d95b59ddd179e9
#
_entry.id   6cfd2924de33508036d95b59ddd179e9
#
_cell.length_a   1.000
_cell.length_b   1.000
_cell.length_c   1.000
_cell.angle_alpha   90.00
_cell.angle_beta   90.00
_cell.angle_gamma   90.00
#
_symmetry.space_group_name_H-M   'P 1'
#
loop_
_entity.id
_entity.type
_entity.pdbx_description
1 polymer ?
#
loop_
_entity_poly.entity_id
_entity_poly.type
_entity_poly.pdbx_seq_one_letter_code
_entity_poly.pdbx_strand_id
1 'polypeptide(L)'
;MQIPTIEQLAKCYSLVAVSERAKSGRPGERAVENALAGLRHICDAAGIDSGAPITRLTRKAIDEALGALIARGVSRVTAHSYVCQMRSVFGRWTRGYYADAGWRVKPLELPTFRVQEPRYRRPSSEQLMSVKAWYRTLDGEVWFAATMMLEFAMRNGDVLRLKEENFVEKGGMRYLNYVPHKTELTSGRRVFWPVHEAIWTKIKELGGVAAFDLTDDVFSSINKAMRSMGFSGSKGAYELRKICIDHIYQKYGAEMATSISGDDIKTISRYYADPAQPNIGAVRVIDLIQTVEV
;
A
#
# COMPACT_ATOMS: atom_id res chain seq x y z
N MET A 1 0.29 32.69 25.45
CA MET A 1 0.11 31.47 24.65
C MET A 1 0.57 30.28 25.46
N GLN A 2 -0.29 29.31 25.63
CA GLN A 2 -0.01 28.11 26.40
C GLN A 2 0.80 27.09 25.57
N ILE A 3 1.61 26.29 26.25
CA ILE A 3 2.32 25.14 25.65
C ILE A 3 1.50 23.90 25.99
N PRO A 4 0.92 23.20 24.97
CA PRO A 4 0.12 22.00 25.23
C PRO A 4 1.00 20.81 25.62
N THR A 5 0.40 19.85 26.29
CA THR A 5 0.99 18.51 26.49
C THR A 5 0.89 17.68 25.21
N ILE A 6 1.64 16.58 25.14
CA ILE A 6 1.56 15.61 24.03
C ILE A 6 0.13 15.08 23.87
N GLU A 7 -0.54 14.73 24.98
CA GLU A 7 -1.92 14.24 24.98
C GLU A 7 -2.92 15.29 24.47
N GLN A 8 -2.81 16.53 24.95
CA GLN A 8 -3.66 17.63 24.49
C GLN A 8 -3.49 17.87 22.99
N LEU A 9 -2.25 17.84 22.50
CA LEU A 9 -1.95 17.98 21.08
C LEU A 9 -2.54 16.83 20.26
N ALA A 10 -2.38 15.59 20.70
CA ALA A 10 -2.91 14.41 20.03
C ALA A 10 -4.45 14.45 19.94
N LYS A 11 -5.11 14.82 21.04
CA LYS A 11 -6.59 14.96 21.10
C LYS A 11 -7.09 16.07 20.18
N CYS A 12 -6.44 17.22 20.20
CA CYS A 12 -6.79 18.33 19.30
C CYS A 12 -6.58 17.93 17.83
N TYR A 13 -5.46 17.27 17.49
CA TYR A 13 -5.20 16.78 16.13
C TYR A 13 -6.32 15.86 15.64
N SER A 14 -6.79 14.92 16.45
CA SER A 14 -7.89 14.02 16.10
C SER A 14 -9.18 14.79 15.76
N LEU A 15 -9.54 15.77 16.57
CA LEU A 15 -10.76 16.57 16.35
C LEU A 15 -10.66 17.42 15.08
N VAL A 16 -9.52 18.08 14.89
CA VAL A 16 -9.25 18.91 13.70
C VAL A 16 -9.23 18.07 12.43
N ALA A 17 -8.64 16.86 12.47
CA ALA A 17 -8.61 15.96 11.34
C ALA A 17 -10.01 15.50 10.90
N VAL A 18 -10.93 15.29 11.84
CA VAL A 18 -12.35 15.00 11.53
C VAL A 18 -13.00 16.19 10.80
N SER A 19 -12.80 17.42 11.31
CA SER A 19 -13.33 18.64 10.69
C SER A 19 -12.75 18.85 9.28
N GLU A 20 -11.44 18.71 9.09
CA GLU A 20 -10.81 18.85 7.78
C GLU A 20 -11.25 17.76 6.78
N ARG A 21 -11.46 16.53 7.26
CA ARG A 21 -11.99 15.44 6.42
C ARG A 21 -13.39 15.77 5.91
N ALA A 22 -14.25 16.33 6.75
CA ALA A 22 -15.59 16.73 6.35
C ALA A 22 -15.57 17.81 5.24
N LYS A 23 -14.55 18.68 5.23
CA LYS A 23 -14.40 19.75 4.22
C LYS A 23 -13.74 19.29 2.92
N SER A 24 -12.70 18.47 3.03
CA SER A 24 -11.79 18.16 1.91
C SER A 24 -11.65 16.67 1.58
N GLY A 25 -12.32 15.79 2.33
CA GLY A 25 -12.13 14.34 2.26
C GLY A 25 -10.80 13.86 2.86
N ARG A 26 -9.95 14.75 3.42
CA ARG A 26 -8.63 14.41 3.97
C ARG A 26 -8.36 15.13 5.30
N PRO A 27 -7.49 14.54 6.16
CA PRO A 27 -6.85 13.22 6.05
C PRO A 27 -7.84 12.07 6.27
N GLY A 28 -7.62 10.93 5.62
CA GLY A 28 -8.39 9.70 5.88
C GLY A 28 -8.15 9.17 7.31
N GLU A 29 -9.06 8.33 7.84
CA GLU A 29 -8.96 7.79 9.21
C GLU A 29 -7.62 7.14 9.49
N ARG A 30 -7.21 6.21 8.65
CA ARG A 30 -5.94 5.51 8.79
C ARG A 30 -4.72 6.44 8.78
N ALA A 31 -4.80 7.58 8.10
CA ALA A 31 -3.71 8.56 8.12
C ALA A 31 -3.62 9.26 9.48
N VAL A 32 -4.76 9.51 10.12
CA VAL A 32 -4.84 10.08 11.48
C VAL A 32 -4.32 9.09 12.50
N GLU A 33 -4.79 7.85 12.45
CA GLU A 33 -4.30 6.75 13.32
C GLU A 33 -2.79 6.56 13.21
N ASN A 34 -2.27 6.50 11.99
CA ASN A 34 -0.84 6.37 11.76
C ASN A 34 -0.05 7.57 12.32
N ALA A 35 -0.57 8.79 12.15
CA ALA A 35 0.09 9.99 12.69
C ALA A 35 0.20 9.95 14.21
N LEU A 36 -0.89 9.56 14.88
CA LEU A 36 -0.93 9.41 16.33
C LEU A 36 -0.08 8.23 16.81
N ALA A 37 -0.12 7.11 16.11
CA ALA A 37 0.75 5.97 16.40
C ALA A 37 2.24 6.35 16.26
N GLY A 38 2.61 7.07 15.18
CA GLY A 38 3.96 7.57 14.99
C GLY A 38 4.41 8.49 16.13
N LEU A 39 3.55 9.43 16.54
CA LEU A 39 3.81 10.31 17.67
C LEU A 39 4.05 9.50 18.96
N ARG A 40 3.16 8.56 19.28
CA ARG A 40 3.28 7.69 20.45
C ARG A 40 4.56 6.88 20.45
N HIS A 41 4.88 6.17 19.36
CA HIS A 41 6.08 5.35 19.25
C HIS A 41 7.37 6.16 19.46
N ILE A 42 7.41 7.39 18.95
CA ILE A 42 8.59 8.27 19.15
C ILE A 42 8.65 8.78 20.60
N CYS A 43 7.52 9.20 21.19
CA CYS A 43 7.49 9.64 22.59
C CYS A 43 7.87 8.52 23.55
N ASP A 44 7.32 7.31 23.38
CA ASP A 44 7.63 6.13 24.20
C ASP A 44 9.12 5.77 24.11
N ALA A 45 9.69 5.80 22.90
CA ALA A 45 11.10 5.50 22.70
C ALA A 45 12.04 6.58 23.26
N ALA A 46 11.59 7.85 23.30
CA ALA A 46 12.30 8.96 23.93
C ALA A 46 12.11 9.06 25.44
N GLY A 47 11.25 8.21 26.06
CA GLY A 47 10.89 8.32 27.48
C GLY A 47 10.11 9.60 27.79
N ILE A 48 9.31 10.11 26.85
CA ILE A 48 8.49 11.30 27.00
C ILE A 48 7.07 10.86 27.32
N ASP A 49 6.61 11.17 28.54
CA ASP A 49 5.25 10.91 28.99
C ASP A 49 4.22 11.74 28.21
N SER A 50 2.99 11.21 28.05
CA SER A 50 1.90 11.89 27.34
C SER A 50 1.47 13.22 27.99
N GLY A 51 1.63 13.34 29.30
CA GLY A 51 1.39 14.56 30.07
C GLY A 51 2.52 15.60 29.96
N ALA A 52 3.65 15.23 29.36
CA ALA A 52 4.76 16.16 29.20
C ALA A 52 4.46 17.26 28.17
N PRO A 53 5.02 18.49 28.34
CA PRO A 53 4.86 19.55 27.36
C PRO A 53 5.55 19.18 26.04
N ILE A 54 4.96 19.57 24.91
CA ILE A 54 5.47 19.23 23.57
C ILE A 54 6.89 19.76 23.30
N THR A 55 7.36 20.73 24.07
CA THR A 55 8.73 21.25 23.99
C THR A 55 9.79 20.22 24.35
N ARG A 56 9.41 19.11 25.01
CA ARG A 56 10.30 17.97 25.27
C ARG A 56 10.61 17.20 23.99
N LEU A 57 9.75 17.25 22.97
CA LEU A 57 9.95 16.61 21.68
C LEU A 57 10.91 17.46 20.82
N THR A 58 12.16 17.49 21.20
CA THR A 58 13.23 18.17 20.47
C THR A 58 13.80 17.29 19.36
N ARG A 59 14.55 17.88 18.43
CA ARG A 59 15.30 17.10 17.42
C ARG A 59 16.20 16.05 18.07
N LYS A 60 16.90 16.41 19.14
CA LYS A 60 17.77 15.47 19.89
C LYS A 60 16.97 14.31 20.46
N ALA A 61 15.82 14.57 21.10
CA ALA A 61 14.96 13.52 21.65
C ALA A 61 14.45 12.56 20.54
N ILE A 62 14.14 13.08 19.34
CA ILE A 62 13.74 12.26 18.20
C ILE A 62 14.90 11.40 17.69
N ASP A 63 16.12 11.95 17.60
CA ASP A 63 17.31 11.19 17.21
C ASP A 63 17.61 10.06 18.20
N GLU A 64 17.51 10.33 19.51
CA GLU A 64 17.67 9.33 20.56
C GLU A 64 16.58 8.24 20.49
N ALA A 65 15.32 8.64 20.25
CA ALA A 65 14.21 7.69 20.05
C ALA A 65 14.44 6.78 18.85
N LEU A 66 14.92 7.32 17.74
CA LEU A 66 15.25 6.52 16.54
C LEU A 66 16.37 5.51 16.85
N GLY A 67 17.41 5.91 17.56
CA GLY A 67 18.47 5.02 18.03
C GLY A 67 17.93 3.89 18.91
N ALA A 68 17.07 4.23 19.89
CA ALA A 68 16.45 3.27 20.80
C ALA A 68 15.53 2.28 20.07
N LEU A 69 14.73 2.74 19.11
CA LEU A 69 13.87 1.86 18.27
C LEU A 69 14.71 0.87 17.47
N ILE A 70 15.78 1.33 16.83
CA ILE A 70 16.69 0.47 16.05
C ILE A 70 17.39 -0.55 16.96
N ALA A 71 17.84 -0.15 18.14
CA ALA A 71 18.45 -1.04 19.12
C ALA A 71 17.49 -2.14 19.62
N ARG A 72 16.17 -1.85 19.66
CA ARG A 72 15.11 -2.83 19.97
C ARG A 72 14.73 -3.72 18.78
N GLY A 73 15.43 -3.65 17.63
CA GLY A 73 15.18 -4.47 16.45
C GLY A 73 14.16 -3.89 15.46
N VAL A 74 13.67 -2.67 15.69
CA VAL A 74 12.80 -2.00 14.71
C VAL A 74 13.64 -1.63 13.47
N SER A 75 13.15 -1.99 12.27
CA SER A 75 13.89 -1.66 11.04
C SER A 75 14.03 -0.14 10.87
N ARG A 76 15.15 0.30 10.26
CA ARG A 76 15.36 1.73 9.94
C ARG A 76 14.22 2.33 9.13
N VAL A 77 13.65 1.57 8.19
CA VAL A 77 12.50 1.99 7.37
C VAL A 77 11.28 2.24 8.25
N THR A 78 10.99 1.34 9.17
CA THR A 78 9.84 1.46 10.10
C THR A 78 10.03 2.62 11.05
N ALA A 79 11.21 2.77 11.66
CA ALA A 79 11.51 3.88 12.56
C ALA A 79 11.39 5.25 11.84
N HIS A 80 11.90 5.35 10.61
CA HIS A 80 11.72 6.55 9.77
C HIS A 80 10.24 6.80 9.43
N SER A 81 9.47 5.74 9.19
CA SER A 81 8.03 5.85 8.92
C SER A 81 7.29 6.49 10.08
N TYR A 82 7.61 6.14 11.34
CA TYR A 82 7.01 6.77 12.52
C TYR A 82 7.27 8.28 12.57
N VAL A 83 8.50 8.71 12.26
CA VAL A 83 8.83 10.15 12.18
C VAL A 83 8.05 10.85 11.07
N CYS A 84 7.96 10.24 9.89
CA CYS A 84 7.19 10.79 8.77
C CYS A 84 5.69 10.88 9.09
N GLN A 85 5.15 9.89 9.77
CA GLN A 85 3.75 9.84 10.16
C GLN A 85 3.41 10.92 11.20
N MET A 86 4.20 11.06 12.28
CA MET A 86 3.95 12.09 13.28
C MET A 86 4.11 13.51 12.73
N ARG A 87 4.84 13.69 11.62
CA ARG A 87 5.04 15.02 10.98
C ARG A 87 3.73 15.73 10.67
N SER A 88 2.68 14.98 10.34
CA SER A 88 1.37 15.55 10.01
C SER A 88 0.71 16.25 11.20
N VAL A 89 1.00 15.79 12.44
CA VAL A 89 0.52 16.43 13.67
C VAL A 89 1.09 17.85 13.82
N PHE A 90 2.28 18.11 13.27
CA PHE A 90 2.98 19.40 13.32
C PHE A 90 2.91 20.14 11.96
N GLY A 91 2.01 19.75 11.11
CA GLY A 91 1.83 20.27 9.76
C GLY A 91 1.41 21.76 9.74
N ARG A 92 1.54 22.39 8.57
CA ARG A 92 1.16 23.80 8.42
C ARG A 92 -0.32 24.05 8.70
N TRP A 93 -1.19 23.14 8.24
CA TRP A 93 -2.63 23.26 8.41
C TRP A 93 -3.06 23.03 9.87
N THR A 94 -2.45 22.11 10.62
CA THR A 94 -2.78 21.85 12.04
C THR A 94 -2.37 23.02 12.94
N ARG A 95 -1.26 23.69 12.63
CA ARG A 95 -0.75 24.80 13.43
C ARG A 95 -1.68 26.01 13.50
N GLY A 96 -2.46 26.25 12.45
CA GLY A 96 -3.52 27.27 12.46
C GLY A 96 -4.53 26.99 13.56
N TYR A 97 -5.07 25.78 13.63
CA TYR A 97 -6.03 25.38 14.66
C TYR A 97 -5.44 25.39 16.07
N TYR A 98 -4.17 25.06 16.22
CA TYR A 98 -3.50 25.17 17.53
C TYR A 98 -3.35 26.62 17.97
N ALA A 99 -3.08 27.53 17.05
CA ALA A 99 -3.02 28.96 17.34
C ALA A 99 -4.40 29.51 17.77
N ASP A 100 -5.47 29.07 17.09
CA ASP A 100 -6.87 29.41 17.45
C ASP A 100 -7.23 28.89 18.83
N ALA A 101 -6.67 27.75 19.25
CA ALA A 101 -6.78 27.21 20.61
C ALA A 101 -5.89 27.91 21.64
N GLY A 102 -5.19 28.98 21.26
CA GLY A 102 -4.30 29.73 22.12
C GLY A 102 -2.93 29.05 22.35
N TRP A 103 -2.57 28.04 21.58
CA TRP A 103 -1.32 27.28 21.75
C TRP A 103 -0.23 27.73 20.78
N ARG A 104 1.00 27.77 21.29
CA ARG A 104 2.20 27.99 20.47
C ARG A 104 2.88 26.67 20.14
N VAL A 105 2.58 26.10 18.96
CA VAL A 105 3.20 24.89 18.44
C VAL A 105 4.18 25.27 17.33
N LYS A 106 5.50 25.07 17.57
CA LYS A 106 6.52 25.31 16.56
C LYS A 106 6.56 24.18 15.53
N PRO A 107 7.04 24.45 14.30
CA PRO A 107 7.39 23.38 13.36
C PRO A 107 8.38 22.39 14.02
N LEU A 108 8.15 21.11 13.81
CA LEU A 108 9.05 20.10 14.29
C LEU A 108 10.28 20.02 13.38
N GLU A 109 11.46 20.23 13.93
CA GLU A 109 12.70 19.97 13.23
C GLU A 109 12.97 18.47 13.23
N LEU A 110 12.80 17.85 12.07
CA LEU A 110 13.04 16.42 11.90
C LEU A 110 14.49 16.15 11.50
N PRO A 111 15.10 15.08 12.04
CA PRO A 111 16.42 14.65 11.60
C PRO A 111 16.40 14.25 10.14
N THR A 112 17.50 14.51 9.44
CA THR A 112 17.71 14.00 8.09
C THR A 112 18.08 12.52 8.19
N PHE A 113 17.17 11.66 7.78
CA PHE A 113 17.34 10.22 7.86
C PHE A 113 17.41 9.63 6.47
N ARG A 114 18.59 9.13 6.08
CA ARG A 114 18.73 8.39 4.82
C ARG A 114 18.35 6.94 5.06
N VAL A 115 17.22 6.55 4.49
CA VAL A 115 16.81 5.15 4.42
C VAL A 115 17.19 4.64 3.03
N GLN A 116 17.98 3.58 2.98
CA GLN A 116 18.08 2.82 1.75
C GLN A 116 16.74 2.12 1.54
N GLU A 117 16.01 2.58 0.54
CA GLU A 117 14.78 1.88 0.17
C GLU A 117 15.16 0.53 -0.42
N PRO A 118 14.47 -0.54 0.00
CA PRO A 118 14.66 -1.84 -0.63
C PRO A 118 14.30 -1.72 -2.10
N ARG A 119 15.28 -1.97 -2.97
CA ARG A 119 15.02 -2.08 -4.41
C ARG A 119 14.20 -3.33 -4.65
N TYR A 120 13.26 -3.24 -5.56
CA TYR A 120 12.56 -4.42 -6.05
C TYR A 120 13.59 -5.42 -6.59
N ARG A 121 13.45 -6.65 -6.18
CA ARG A 121 14.19 -7.78 -6.76
C ARG A 121 13.20 -8.62 -7.54
N ARG A 122 13.53 -8.86 -8.79
CA ARG A 122 12.74 -9.77 -9.61
C ARG A 122 12.78 -11.17 -9.02
N PRO A 123 11.64 -11.88 -8.95
CA PRO A 123 11.62 -13.26 -8.55
C PRO A 123 12.50 -14.13 -9.45
N SER A 124 13.11 -15.17 -8.86
CA SER A 124 13.84 -16.17 -9.65
C SER A 124 12.87 -16.97 -10.54
N SER A 125 13.42 -17.63 -11.58
CA SER A 125 12.62 -18.52 -12.43
C SER A 125 11.95 -19.63 -11.63
N GLU A 126 12.63 -20.16 -10.60
CA GLU A 126 12.09 -21.18 -9.69
C GLU A 126 10.91 -20.65 -8.88
N GLN A 127 11.02 -19.43 -8.35
CA GLN A 127 9.91 -18.79 -7.65
C GLN A 127 8.71 -18.56 -8.57
N LEU A 128 8.95 -18.10 -9.80
CA LEU A 128 7.87 -17.90 -10.80
C LEU A 128 7.20 -19.23 -11.18
N MET A 129 7.98 -20.31 -11.35
CA MET A 129 7.43 -21.65 -11.60
C MET A 129 6.59 -22.15 -10.43
N SER A 130 7.05 -21.90 -9.19
CA SER A 130 6.29 -22.24 -7.98
C SER A 130 4.97 -21.47 -7.89
N VAL A 131 4.99 -20.16 -8.20
CA VAL A 131 3.75 -19.36 -8.29
C VAL A 131 2.80 -19.92 -9.35
N LYS A 132 3.31 -20.27 -10.53
CA LYS A 132 2.53 -20.85 -11.61
C LYS A 132 1.87 -22.17 -11.20
N ALA A 133 2.64 -23.08 -10.59
CA ALA A 133 2.14 -24.36 -10.10
C ALA A 133 1.06 -24.17 -9.04
N TRP A 134 1.31 -23.30 -8.06
CA TRP A 134 0.35 -22.96 -7.02
C TRP A 134 -0.93 -22.33 -7.59
N TYR A 135 -0.82 -21.36 -8.49
CA TYR A 135 -1.97 -20.67 -9.09
C TYR A 135 -2.95 -21.64 -9.75
N ARG A 136 -2.43 -22.70 -10.40
CA ARG A 136 -3.24 -23.74 -11.03
C ARG A 136 -4.07 -24.59 -10.07
N THR A 137 -3.69 -24.62 -8.79
CA THR A 137 -4.41 -25.37 -7.74
C THR A 137 -5.48 -24.54 -7.04
N LEU A 138 -5.58 -23.25 -7.39
CA LEU A 138 -6.49 -22.33 -6.71
C LEU A 138 -7.92 -22.45 -7.21
N ASP A 139 -8.85 -22.21 -6.28
CA ASP A 139 -10.26 -22.08 -6.54
C ASP A 139 -10.93 -21.07 -5.61
N GLY A 140 -12.21 -20.74 -5.84
CA GLY A 140 -13.01 -19.83 -5.02
C GLY A 140 -12.39 -18.45 -4.85
N GLU A 141 -12.52 -17.88 -3.64
CA GLU A 141 -12.09 -16.53 -3.28
C GLU A 141 -10.58 -16.34 -3.41
N VAL A 142 -9.80 -17.39 -3.10
CA VAL A 142 -8.34 -17.33 -3.17
C VAL A 142 -7.88 -17.23 -4.62
N TRP A 143 -8.51 -18.00 -5.53
CA TRP A 143 -8.27 -17.88 -6.97
C TRP A 143 -8.64 -16.50 -7.46
N PHE A 144 -9.83 -16.00 -7.12
CA PHE A 144 -10.30 -14.69 -7.57
C PHE A 144 -9.35 -13.58 -7.11
N ALA A 145 -9.01 -13.54 -5.81
CA ALA A 145 -8.11 -12.52 -5.28
C ALA A 145 -6.71 -12.59 -5.90
N ALA A 146 -6.14 -13.80 -6.03
CA ALA A 146 -4.85 -14.01 -6.66
C ALA A 146 -4.88 -13.56 -8.14
N THR A 147 -5.95 -13.87 -8.88
CA THR A 147 -6.15 -13.45 -10.27
C THR A 147 -6.20 -11.94 -10.39
N MET A 148 -6.99 -11.26 -9.55
CA MET A 148 -7.09 -9.80 -9.58
C MET A 148 -5.74 -9.13 -9.31
N MET A 149 -4.91 -9.71 -8.46
CA MET A 149 -3.58 -9.18 -8.17
C MET A 149 -2.54 -9.51 -9.23
N LEU A 150 -2.55 -10.75 -9.75
CA LEU A 150 -1.55 -11.23 -10.70
C LEU A 150 -1.82 -10.75 -12.14
N GLU A 151 -3.08 -10.70 -12.57
CA GLU A 151 -3.45 -10.38 -13.96
C GLU A 151 -3.83 -8.90 -14.16
N PHE A 152 -4.34 -8.26 -13.09
CA PHE A 152 -4.82 -6.87 -13.16
C PHE A 152 -4.05 -5.92 -12.26
N ALA A 153 -2.96 -6.38 -11.66
CA ALA A 153 -2.12 -5.58 -10.76
C ALA A 153 -2.91 -4.87 -9.66
N MET A 154 -4.02 -5.42 -9.17
CA MET A 154 -4.85 -4.78 -8.16
C MET A 154 -4.19 -4.78 -6.78
N ARG A 155 -4.53 -3.78 -5.96
CA ARG A 155 -4.18 -3.78 -4.53
C ARG A 155 -5.23 -4.56 -3.74
N ASN A 156 -4.83 -5.19 -2.63
CA ASN A 156 -5.75 -5.93 -1.76
C ASN A 156 -7.03 -5.15 -1.47
N GLY A 157 -6.90 -3.89 -1.04
CA GLY A 157 -8.05 -3.06 -0.71
C GLY A 157 -8.94 -2.69 -1.90
N ASP A 158 -8.42 -2.74 -3.13
CA ASP A 158 -9.22 -2.55 -4.34
C ASP A 158 -9.94 -3.85 -4.70
N VAL A 159 -9.30 -5.02 -4.54
CA VAL A 159 -9.93 -6.35 -4.73
C VAL A 159 -11.14 -6.52 -3.83
N LEU A 160 -11.01 -6.17 -2.53
CA LEU A 160 -12.12 -6.24 -1.55
C LEU A 160 -13.34 -5.36 -1.88
N ARG A 161 -13.18 -4.44 -2.82
CA ARG A 161 -14.23 -3.49 -3.23
C ARG A 161 -14.80 -3.76 -4.60
N LEU A 162 -14.33 -4.82 -5.27
CA LEU A 162 -14.84 -5.19 -6.57
C LEU A 162 -16.29 -5.61 -6.48
N LYS A 163 -17.04 -5.16 -7.46
CA LYS A 163 -18.44 -5.49 -7.70
C LYS A 163 -18.64 -5.89 -9.15
N GLU A 164 -19.78 -6.51 -9.44
CA GLU A 164 -20.18 -6.89 -10.79
C GLU A 164 -20.11 -5.70 -11.77
N GLU A 165 -20.53 -4.51 -11.34
CA GLU A 165 -20.52 -3.26 -12.11
C GLU A 165 -19.14 -2.80 -12.57
N ASN A 166 -18.06 -3.33 -11.96
CA ASN A 166 -16.68 -3.05 -12.39
C ASN A 166 -16.30 -3.85 -13.65
N PHE A 167 -17.07 -4.85 -14.03
CA PHE A 167 -16.84 -5.66 -15.23
C PHE A 167 -17.80 -5.25 -16.33
N VAL A 168 -17.34 -4.33 -17.20
CA VAL A 168 -18.17 -3.72 -18.24
C VAL A 168 -17.92 -4.35 -19.61
N GLU A 169 -18.96 -4.48 -20.42
CA GLU A 169 -18.83 -4.94 -21.80
C GLU A 169 -18.75 -3.75 -22.76
N LYS A 170 -17.82 -3.81 -23.69
CA LYS A 170 -17.67 -2.81 -24.73
C LYS A 170 -17.14 -3.47 -26.02
N GLY A 171 -17.87 -3.32 -27.12
CA GLY A 171 -17.46 -3.87 -28.41
C GLY A 171 -17.28 -5.39 -28.42
N GLY A 172 -18.11 -6.13 -27.68
CA GLY A 172 -18.02 -7.58 -27.55
C GLY A 172 -16.89 -8.10 -26.65
N MET A 173 -16.14 -7.22 -26.02
CA MET A 173 -15.09 -7.57 -25.06
C MET A 173 -15.45 -7.11 -23.65
N ARG A 174 -14.99 -7.87 -22.66
CA ARG A 174 -15.14 -7.55 -21.24
C ARG A 174 -13.94 -6.75 -20.75
N TYR A 175 -14.21 -5.74 -19.93
CA TYR A 175 -13.18 -4.89 -19.32
C TYR A 175 -13.39 -4.77 -17.83
N LEU A 176 -12.29 -4.80 -17.06
CA LEU A 176 -12.24 -4.36 -15.69
C LEU A 176 -12.10 -2.83 -15.66
N ASN A 177 -13.04 -2.15 -14.99
CA ASN A 177 -13.18 -0.70 -15.00
C ASN A 177 -13.37 -0.19 -13.58
N TYR A 178 -12.31 0.38 -12.98
CA TYR A 178 -12.37 0.91 -11.62
C TYR A 178 -11.40 2.08 -11.42
N VAL A 179 -11.60 2.84 -10.35
CA VAL A 179 -10.66 3.84 -9.85
C VAL A 179 -10.01 3.30 -8.59
N PRO A 180 -8.67 3.15 -8.53
CA PRO A 180 -8.00 2.67 -7.33
C PRO A 180 -8.26 3.60 -6.15
N HIS A 181 -8.79 3.06 -5.05
CA HIS A 181 -9.21 3.83 -3.88
C HIS A 181 -8.10 4.74 -3.32
N LYS A 182 -6.87 4.25 -3.28
CA LYS A 182 -5.73 5.04 -2.77
C LYS A 182 -5.51 6.35 -3.53
N THR A 183 -5.86 6.38 -4.82
CA THR A 183 -5.61 7.51 -5.73
C THR A 183 -6.88 8.23 -6.14
N GLU A 184 -8.05 7.79 -5.71
CA GLU A 184 -9.35 8.33 -6.05
C GLU A 184 -9.44 9.84 -5.78
N LEU A 185 -9.05 10.28 -4.59
CA LEU A 185 -9.07 11.68 -4.18
C LEU A 185 -7.83 12.49 -4.64
N THR A 186 -6.91 11.87 -5.41
CA THR A 186 -5.71 12.56 -5.90
C THR A 186 -5.69 12.65 -7.41
N SER A 187 -5.26 11.59 -8.08
CA SER A 187 -5.18 11.56 -9.54
C SER A 187 -6.51 11.16 -10.18
N GLY A 188 -7.40 10.47 -9.46
CA GLY A 188 -8.64 9.92 -9.97
C GLY A 188 -8.46 9.01 -11.19
N ARG A 189 -7.22 8.52 -11.40
CA ARG A 189 -6.86 7.77 -12.60
C ARG A 189 -7.64 6.47 -12.64
N ARG A 190 -8.40 6.29 -13.70
CA ARG A 190 -9.20 5.11 -13.97
C ARG A 190 -8.34 4.02 -14.58
N VAL A 191 -8.48 2.80 -14.08
CA VAL A 191 -7.98 1.58 -14.73
C VAL A 191 -9.10 1.06 -15.63
N PHE A 192 -8.78 0.83 -16.90
CA PHE A 192 -9.68 0.25 -17.88
C PHE A 192 -8.89 -0.79 -18.66
N TRP A 193 -9.07 -2.08 -18.32
CA TRP A 193 -8.20 -3.15 -18.79
C TRP A 193 -9.02 -4.34 -19.30
N PRO A 194 -8.69 -4.94 -20.46
CA PRO A 194 -9.43 -6.07 -20.99
C PRO A 194 -9.32 -7.29 -20.06
N VAL A 195 -10.43 -7.99 -19.89
CA VAL A 195 -10.52 -9.24 -19.14
C VAL A 195 -10.50 -10.39 -20.13
N HIS A 196 -9.56 -11.31 -19.97
CA HIS A 196 -9.49 -12.51 -20.81
C HIS A 196 -10.74 -13.36 -20.61
N GLU A 197 -11.27 -13.93 -21.71
CA GLU A 197 -12.53 -14.68 -21.68
C GLU A 197 -12.50 -15.84 -20.69
N ALA A 198 -11.39 -16.59 -20.60
CA ALA A 198 -11.26 -17.70 -19.64
C ALA A 198 -11.42 -17.24 -18.17
N ILE A 199 -10.91 -16.04 -17.82
CA ILE A 199 -11.09 -15.48 -16.47
C ILE A 199 -12.55 -15.16 -16.23
N TRP A 200 -13.20 -14.51 -17.20
CA TRP A 200 -14.60 -14.13 -17.07
C TRP A 200 -15.52 -15.35 -17.01
N THR A 201 -15.25 -16.36 -17.81
CA THR A 201 -15.99 -17.64 -17.80
C THR A 201 -15.88 -18.30 -16.42
N LYS A 202 -14.67 -18.40 -15.87
CA LYS A 202 -14.49 -18.99 -14.53
C LYS A 202 -15.16 -18.14 -13.43
N ILE A 203 -15.18 -16.81 -13.52
CA ILE A 203 -15.93 -15.95 -12.60
C ILE A 203 -17.43 -16.31 -12.65
N LYS A 204 -17.99 -16.44 -13.85
CA LYS A 204 -19.41 -16.82 -14.04
C LYS A 204 -19.72 -18.22 -13.50
N GLU A 205 -18.86 -19.19 -13.76
CA GLU A 205 -19.00 -20.57 -13.27
C GLU A 205 -18.99 -20.64 -11.76
N LEU A 206 -18.24 -19.76 -11.08
CA LEU A 206 -18.19 -19.64 -9.63
C LEU A 206 -19.32 -18.79 -9.04
N GLY A 207 -20.31 -18.36 -9.85
CA GLY A 207 -21.50 -17.64 -9.40
C GLY A 207 -21.43 -16.12 -9.53
N GLY A 208 -20.44 -15.60 -10.27
CA GLY A 208 -20.23 -14.15 -10.45
C GLY A 208 -19.44 -13.50 -9.33
N VAL A 209 -19.16 -12.21 -9.45
CA VAL A 209 -18.32 -11.47 -8.47
C VAL A 209 -18.99 -11.42 -7.09
N ALA A 210 -20.31 -11.35 -7.04
CA ALA A 210 -21.09 -11.28 -5.80
C ALA A 210 -21.04 -12.59 -4.97
N ALA A 211 -20.63 -13.71 -5.59
CA ALA A 211 -20.52 -14.99 -4.89
C ALA A 211 -19.24 -15.11 -4.03
N PHE A 212 -18.26 -14.20 -4.21
CA PHE A 212 -17.02 -14.23 -3.44
C PHE A 212 -17.15 -13.42 -2.15
N ASP A 213 -17.02 -14.10 -1.00
CA ASP A 213 -16.92 -13.46 0.32
C ASP A 213 -15.48 -13.04 0.60
N LEU A 214 -15.07 -11.91 0.01
CA LEU A 214 -13.69 -11.43 0.08
C LEU A 214 -13.43 -10.76 1.42
N THR A 215 -12.58 -11.37 2.22
CA THR A 215 -12.11 -10.85 3.51
C THR A 215 -10.58 -10.76 3.56
N ASP A 216 -10.04 -10.14 4.60
CA ASP A 216 -8.58 -10.08 4.82
C ASP A 216 -7.94 -11.49 5.00
N ASP A 217 -8.73 -12.50 5.37
CA ASP A 217 -8.26 -13.88 5.55
C ASP A 217 -7.83 -14.54 4.23
N VAL A 218 -8.49 -14.18 3.13
CA VAL A 218 -8.08 -14.61 1.78
C VAL A 218 -6.64 -14.19 1.49
N PHE A 219 -6.30 -12.93 1.79
CA PHE A 219 -4.93 -12.43 1.62
C PHE A 219 -3.93 -13.03 2.62
N SER A 220 -4.39 -13.40 3.81
CA SER A 220 -3.57 -14.13 4.79
C SER A 220 -3.15 -15.48 4.26
N SER A 221 -4.06 -16.20 3.60
CA SER A 221 -3.79 -17.47 2.92
C SER A 221 -2.80 -17.31 1.77
N ILE A 222 -2.98 -16.30 0.90
CA ILE A 222 -2.04 -15.96 -0.18
C ILE A 222 -0.66 -15.60 0.40
N ASN A 223 -0.61 -14.78 1.47
CA ASN A 223 0.63 -14.41 2.13
C ASN A 223 1.40 -15.62 2.66
N LYS A 224 0.70 -16.63 3.20
CA LYS A 224 1.30 -17.88 3.68
C LYS A 224 1.90 -18.68 2.52
N ALA A 225 1.15 -18.83 1.43
CA ALA A 225 1.62 -19.54 0.23
C ALA A 225 2.83 -18.83 -0.40
N MET A 226 2.81 -17.50 -0.55
CA MET A 226 3.94 -16.78 -1.10
C MET A 226 5.21 -16.92 -0.24
N ARG A 227 5.06 -16.91 1.10
CA ARG A 227 6.21 -17.18 1.99
C ARG A 227 6.78 -18.59 1.83
N SER A 228 5.93 -19.62 1.68
CA SER A 228 6.42 -20.99 1.44
C SER A 228 7.16 -21.14 0.12
N MET A 229 6.91 -20.27 -0.86
CA MET A 229 7.64 -20.19 -2.12
C MET A 229 8.88 -19.27 -2.07
N GLY A 230 9.31 -18.88 -0.87
CA GLY A 230 10.56 -18.11 -0.67
C GLY A 230 10.45 -16.61 -0.89
N PHE A 231 9.24 -16.02 -0.93
CA PHE A 231 9.06 -14.58 -0.94
C PHE A 231 9.16 -14.01 0.48
N SER A 232 10.17 -13.21 0.73
CA SER A 232 10.53 -12.72 2.08
C SER A 232 9.69 -11.55 2.59
N GLY A 233 8.81 -10.99 1.77
CA GLY A 233 8.02 -9.82 2.13
C GLY A 233 6.93 -10.12 3.18
N SER A 234 6.71 -9.22 4.13
CA SER A 234 5.60 -9.32 5.11
C SER A 234 4.21 -9.33 4.44
N LYS A 235 4.13 -8.82 3.22
CA LYS A 235 2.91 -8.73 2.38
C LYS A 235 3.08 -9.59 1.14
N GLY A 236 3.14 -10.92 1.32
CA GLY A 236 3.36 -11.89 0.23
C GLY A 236 2.38 -11.72 -0.94
N ALA A 237 1.08 -11.52 -0.65
CA ALA A 237 0.07 -11.26 -1.69
C ALA A 237 0.45 -10.07 -2.60
N TYR A 238 1.09 -9.05 -2.05
CA TYR A 238 1.54 -7.89 -2.83
C TYR A 238 2.63 -8.22 -3.86
N GLU A 239 3.36 -9.32 -3.69
CA GLU A 239 4.34 -9.80 -4.68
C GLU A 239 3.66 -10.23 -5.98
N LEU A 240 2.41 -10.76 -5.95
CA LEU A 240 1.66 -11.08 -7.17
C LEU A 240 1.45 -9.82 -8.02
N ARG A 241 1.06 -8.70 -7.40
CA ARG A 241 0.93 -7.41 -8.06
C ARG A 241 2.28 -6.94 -8.64
N LYS A 242 3.37 -7.11 -7.90
CA LYS A 242 4.71 -6.73 -8.39
C LYS A 242 5.13 -7.57 -9.60
N ILE A 243 4.86 -8.88 -9.57
CA ILE A 243 5.11 -9.77 -10.71
C ILE A 243 4.37 -9.28 -11.95
N CYS A 244 3.09 -8.96 -11.82
CA CYS A 244 2.28 -8.42 -12.92
C CYS A 244 2.90 -7.12 -13.49
N ILE A 245 3.16 -6.15 -12.63
CA ILE A 245 3.66 -4.83 -13.05
C ILE A 245 5.04 -4.96 -13.70
N ASP A 246 5.97 -5.73 -13.11
CA ASP A 246 7.30 -5.95 -13.67
C ASP A 246 7.22 -6.63 -15.05
N HIS A 247 6.37 -7.65 -15.18
CA HIS A 247 6.16 -8.34 -16.44
C HIS A 247 5.64 -7.40 -17.54
N ILE A 248 4.60 -6.62 -17.24
CA ILE A 248 4.03 -5.65 -18.18
C ILE A 248 5.06 -4.56 -18.51
N TYR A 249 5.80 -4.07 -17.51
CA TYR A 249 6.86 -3.09 -17.72
C TYR A 249 7.94 -3.60 -18.68
N GLN A 250 8.42 -4.82 -18.47
CA GLN A 250 9.47 -5.42 -19.31
C GLN A 250 9.01 -5.64 -20.75
N LYS A 251 7.77 -6.04 -20.94
CA LYS A 251 7.26 -6.39 -22.26
C LYS A 251 6.71 -5.20 -23.03
N TYR A 252 6.04 -4.27 -22.36
CA TYR A 252 5.25 -3.22 -22.99
C TYR A 252 5.63 -1.80 -22.55
N GLY A 253 6.59 -1.67 -21.63
CA GLY A 253 7.09 -0.39 -21.16
C GLY A 253 6.29 0.24 -20.02
N ALA A 254 6.80 1.41 -19.58
CA ALA A 254 6.31 2.10 -18.39
C ALA A 254 4.87 2.60 -18.52
N GLU A 255 4.46 3.06 -19.68
CA GLU A 255 3.11 3.59 -19.91
C GLU A 255 2.05 2.52 -19.73
N MET A 256 2.28 1.33 -20.27
CA MET A 256 1.37 0.21 -20.13
C MET A 256 1.30 -0.27 -18.67
N ALA A 257 2.45 -0.34 -17.99
CA ALA A 257 2.50 -0.68 -16.56
C ALA A 257 1.75 0.34 -15.70
N THR A 258 1.81 1.64 -16.02
CA THR A 258 0.99 2.66 -15.34
C THR A 258 -0.49 2.52 -15.62
N SER A 259 -0.86 2.11 -16.82
CA SER A 259 -2.27 1.94 -17.22
C SER A 259 -2.95 0.82 -16.45
N ILE A 260 -2.30 -0.33 -16.27
CA ILE A 260 -2.87 -1.46 -15.52
C ILE A 260 -2.82 -1.23 -14.00
N SER A 261 -1.76 -0.62 -13.50
CA SER A 261 -1.54 -0.50 -12.05
C SER A 261 -2.24 0.71 -11.42
N GLY A 262 -2.50 1.76 -12.20
CA GLY A 262 -2.93 3.06 -11.70
C GLY A 262 -1.85 3.82 -10.92
N ASP A 263 -0.59 3.35 -10.93
CA ASP A 263 0.55 4.05 -10.33
C ASP A 263 1.17 5.06 -11.32
N ASP A 264 1.98 5.99 -10.82
CA ASP A 264 2.76 6.88 -11.68
C ASP A 264 4.09 6.23 -12.14
N ILE A 265 4.69 6.77 -13.20
CA ILE A 265 5.95 6.24 -13.77
C ILE A 265 7.08 6.23 -12.76
N LYS A 266 7.18 7.25 -11.88
CA LYS A 266 8.24 7.31 -10.85
C LYS A 266 8.09 6.17 -9.85
N THR A 267 6.85 5.88 -9.45
CA THR A 267 6.53 4.75 -8.57
C THR A 267 6.85 3.42 -9.25
N ILE A 268 6.49 3.25 -10.53
CA ILE A 268 6.79 2.04 -11.28
C ILE A 268 8.31 1.81 -11.34
N SER A 269 9.07 2.79 -11.81
CA SER A 269 10.53 2.69 -11.98
C SER A 269 11.26 2.46 -10.66
N ARG A 270 10.71 2.93 -9.54
CA ARG A 270 11.33 2.82 -8.21
C ARG A 270 11.06 1.50 -7.51
N TYR A 271 9.84 0.98 -7.62
CA TYR A 271 9.37 -0.12 -6.76
C TYR A 271 9.03 -1.40 -7.50
N TYR A 272 8.93 -1.36 -8.83
CA TYR A 272 8.46 -2.50 -9.63
C TYR A 272 9.36 -2.84 -10.82
N ALA A 273 10.31 -1.98 -11.17
CA ALA A 273 11.23 -2.23 -12.26
C ALA A 273 12.64 -2.47 -11.73
N ASP A 274 13.26 -3.56 -12.16
CA ASP A 274 14.69 -3.79 -11.93
C ASP A 274 15.44 -3.64 -13.27
N PRO A 275 16.01 -2.44 -13.56
CA PRO A 275 16.71 -2.20 -14.81
C PRO A 275 18.04 -2.95 -14.90
N ALA A 276 18.55 -3.51 -13.79
CA ALA A 276 19.86 -4.16 -13.73
C ALA A 276 19.80 -5.65 -14.09
N GLN A 277 18.62 -6.26 -14.15
CA GLN A 277 18.49 -7.67 -14.51
C GLN A 277 18.10 -7.83 -15.98
N PRO A 278 18.88 -8.60 -16.77
CA PRO A 278 18.48 -8.95 -18.12
C PRO A 278 17.16 -9.71 -18.11
N ASN A 279 16.37 -9.53 -19.16
CA ASN A 279 15.08 -10.17 -19.34
C ASN A 279 15.28 -11.70 -19.39
N ILE A 280 15.22 -12.37 -18.24
CA ILE A 280 15.29 -13.82 -18.15
C ILE A 280 13.96 -14.33 -18.71
N GLY A 281 14.00 -15.05 -19.81
CA GLY A 281 12.93 -15.56 -20.65
C GLY A 281 11.55 -15.65 -19.99
N ALA A 282 10.67 -14.77 -20.40
CA ALA A 282 9.46 -14.42 -19.69
C ALA A 282 8.48 -15.60 -19.62
N VAL A 283 8.16 -15.99 -18.40
CA VAL A 283 6.84 -16.55 -18.15
C VAL A 283 5.86 -15.38 -18.31
N ARG A 284 5.07 -15.37 -19.37
CA ARG A 284 4.04 -14.35 -19.58
C ARG A 284 2.98 -14.52 -18.50
N VAL A 285 2.44 -13.42 -17.99
CA VAL A 285 1.27 -13.49 -17.09
C VAL A 285 0.13 -14.23 -17.77
N ILE A 286 -0.11 -13.94 -19.08
CA ILE A 286 -1.09 -14.66 -19.90
C ILE A 286 -0.76 -16.15 -20.09
N ASP A 287 0.52 -16.56 -20.07
CA ASP A 287 0.90 -17.97 -20.14
C ASP A 287 0.67 -18.69 -18.80
N LEU A 288 0.48 -17.93 -17.69
CA LEU A 288 0.00 -18.47 -16.43
C LEU A 288 -1.49 -18.80 -16.48
N ILE A 289 -2.27 -18.09 -17.31
CA ILE A 289 -3.69 -18.31 -17.50
C ILE A 289 -3.96 -19.39 -18.56
N GLN A 290 -3.27 -19.35 -19.69
CA GLN A 290 -3.49 -20.29 -20.82
C GLN A 290 -3.22 -21.75 -20.48
N THR A 291 -2.75 -22.05 -19.30
CA THR A 291 -2.57 -23.41 -18.80
C THR A 291 -3.70 -23.88 -17.91
N VAL A 292 -4.82 -23.18 -17.87
CA VAL A 292 -6.10 -23.61 -17.28
C VAL A 292 -6.97 -24.32 -18.36
N GLU A 293 -6.39 -24.69 -19.50
CA GLU A 293 -7.09 -25.59 -20.41
C GLU A 293 -7.10 -27.00 -19.82
N VAL A 294 -8.31 -27.38 -19.35
CA VAL A 294 -8.96 -28.67 -19.07
C VAL A 294 -8.35 -29.50 -17.96
#